data_9b302dcbcef879a984da2a15baa91f72
#
_entry.id   9b302dcbcef879a984da2a15baa91f72
#
_cell.length_a   1.000
_cell.length_b   1.000
_cell.length_c   1.000
_cell.angle_alpha   90.00
_cell.angle_beta   90.00
_cell.angle_gamma   90.00
#
_symmetry.space_group_name_H-M   'P 1'
#
loop_
_entity.id
_entity.type
_entity.pdbx_description
1 polymer ?
#
loop_
_entity_poly.entity_id
_entity_poly.type
_entity_poly.pdbx_seq_one_letter_code
_entity_poly.pdbx_strand_id
1 'polypeptide(L)'
;CKLHIIEYIGFCIYKDIGFIENGGIMFSSNVFDYISVLDKAADASWMRHVALSNNVSNATTPGYKRQDVAFESELRKALGSCKHESMDAKVARVKNVSVRPVAYTDYSTLSYRLDGNNVDPDSEPVMLSENYLKYQGLMAAINNEFQNLQVVLK
;
A
#
# COMPACT_ATOMS: atom_id res chain seq x y z
N CYS A 1 29.15 8.75 -15.20
CA CYS A 1 28.29 7.71 -14.54
C CYS A 1 28.71 7.32 -13.13
N LYS A 2 29.88 7.73 -12.63
CA LYS A 2 30.35 7.44 -11.25
C LYS A 2 30.04 8.55 -10.23
N LEU A 3 29.70 9.75 -10.65
CA LEU A 3 29.42 10.88 -9.75
C LEU A 3 27.99 10.84 -9.15
N HIS A 4 27.00 10.27 -9.84
CA HIS A 4 25.63 10.17 -9.32
C HIS A 4 25.44 9.12 -8.20
N ILE A 5 26.35 8.16 -8.08
CA ILE A 5 26.27 7.10 -7.05
C ILE A 5 26.77 7.65 -5.70
N ILE A 6 27.72 8.59 -5.72
CA ILE A 6 28.30 9.18 -4.50
C ILE A 6 27.31 10.15 -3.84
N GLU A 7 26.49 10.88 -4.60
CA GLU A 7 25.45 11.74 -4.05
C GLU A 7 24.30 10.93 -3.41
N TYR A 8 23.94 9.78 -3.99
CA TYR A 8 22.89 8.91 -3.43
C TYR A 8 23.33 8.21 -2.13
N ILE A 9 24.60 7.82 -2.03
CA ILE A 9 25.15 7.21 -0.80
C ILE A 9 25.34 8.28 0.29
N GLY A 10 25.76 9.50 -0.08
CA GLY A 10 25.87 10.64 0.84
C GLY A 10 24.52 11.05 1.44
N PHE A 11 23.44 11.00 0.68
CA PHE A 11 22.10 11.36 1.14
C PHE A 11 21.49 10.33 2.10
N CYS A 12 21.82 9.03 1.96
CA CYS A 12 21.39 7.99 2.90
C CYS A 12 22.15 8.07 4.23
N ILE A 13 23.42 8.46 4.24
CA ILE A 13 24.26 8.49 5.46
C ILE A 13 24.03 9.76 6.29
N TYR A 14 23.64 10.88 5.66
CA TYR A 14 23.53 12.17 6.35
C TYR A 14 22.23 12.33 7.18
N LYS A 15 21.30 11.39 7.10
CA LYS A 15 20.02 11.44 7.82
C LYS A 15 20.01 10.67 9.13
N ASP A 16 21.07 9.91 9.43
CA ASP A 16 21.18 9.12 10.68
C ASP A 16 21.97 9.84 11.80
N ILE A 17 22.49 11.07 11.53
CA ILE A 17 23.10 11.90 12.57
C ILE A 17 22.01 12.84 13.09
N GLY A 18 21.25 12.33 14.06
CA GLY A 18 20.29 13.12 14.81
C GLY A 18 20.93 14.37 15.41
N PHE A 19 20.46 15.52 14.94
CA PHE A 19 20.75 16.80 15.56
C PHE A 19 20.11 16.80 16.95
N ILE A 20 20.97 16.74 17.98
CA ILE A 20 20.57 16.85 19.37
C ILE A 20 20.32 18.32 19.66
N GLU A 21 19.11 18.81 19.44
CA GLU A 21 18.66 20.08 20.03
C GLU A 21 17.60 19.79 21.08
N ASN A 22 17.97 20.16 22.32
CA ASN A 22 17.11 20.39 23.49
C ASN A 22 16.19 19.25 23.97
N GLY A 23 16.71 18.45 24.92
CA GLY A 23 16.09 18.08 26.21
C GLY A 23 14.66 17.53 26.25
N GLY A 24 14.10 17.05 25.16
CA GLY A 24 12.83 16.33 25.17
C GLY A 24 13.09 14.88 24.73
N ILE A 25 12.80 13.92 25.59
CA ILE A 25 12.72 12.51 25.19
C ILE A 25 11.52 12.42 24.25
N MET A 26 11.75 12.62 22.96
CA MET A 26 10.77 12.26 21.93
C MET A 26 10.71 10.75 21.91
N PHE A 27 9.69 10.19 22.55
CA PHE A 27 9.27 8.83 22.24
C PHE A 27 8.83 8.82 20.79
N SER A 28 9.76 8.65 19.87
CA SER A 28 9.46 8.29 18.49
C SER A 28 8.89 6.86 18.53
N SER A 29 7.61 6.74 18.84
CA SER A 29 6.95 5.46 18.84
C SER A 29 6.71 5.09 17.37
N ASN A 30 7.55 4.23 16.81
CA ASN A 30 7.39 3.65 15.48
C ASN A 30 6.02 2.96 15.28
N VAL A 31 5.30 2.71 16.37
CA VAL A 31 3.96 2.09 16.37
C VAL A 31 2.97 2.88 15.52
N PHE A 32 2.92 4.21 15.66
CA PHE A 32 2.03 5.04 14.85
C PHE A 32 2.42 5.06 13.38
N ASP A 33 3.69 4.85 13.08
CA ASP A 33 4.17 4.78 11.69
C ASP A 33 3.69 3.49 11.03
N TYR A 34 3.73 2.36 11.75
CA TYR A 34 3.14 1.09 11.30
C TYR A 34 1.63 1.20 11.09
N ILE A 35 0.90 1.77 12.07
CA ILE A 35 -0.55 1.99 11.96
C ILE A 35 -0.86 2.85 10.72
N SER A 36 -0.10 3.92 10.47
CA SER A 36 -0.32 4.78 9.29
C SER A 36 -0.10 4.06 7.95
N VAL A 37 0.83 3.11 7.89
CA VAL A 37 1.05 2.30 6.68
C VAL A 37 -0.06 1.25 6.52
N LEU A 38 -0.49 0.61 7.61
CA LEU A 38 -1.61 -0.33 7.61
C LEU A 38 -2.92 0.35 7.20
N ASP A 39 -3.17 1.57 7.67
CA ASP A 39 -4.34 2.37 7.32
C ASP A 39 -4.37 2.68 5.80
N LYS A 40 -3.25 3.15 5.24
CA LYS A 40 -3.13 3.35 3.78
C LYS A 40 -3.37 2.04 3.00
N ALA A 41 -2.92 0.90 3.53
CA ALA A 41 -3.16 -0.39 2.90
C ALA A 41 -4.63 -0.82 2.98
N ALA A 42 -5.31 -0.52 4.09
CA ALA A 42 -6.74 -0.78 4.28
C ALA A 42 -7.58 0.08 3.32
N ASP A 43 -7.25 1.38 3.19
CA ASP A 43 -7.90 2.28 2.22
C ASP A 43 -7.73 1.78 0.78
N ALA A 44 -6.53 1.35 0.41
CA ALA A 44 -6.25 0.80 -0.91
C ALA A 44 -7.04 -0.49 -1.18
N SER A 45 -7.14 -1.36 -0.18
CA SER A 45 -7.91 -2.59 -0.24
C SER A 45 -9.42 -2.30 -0.38
N TRP A 46 -9.91 -1.27 0.32
CA TRP A 46 -11.30 -0.80 0.18
C TRP A 46 -11.59 -0.24 -1.23
N MET A 47 -10.69 0.60 -1.76
CA MET A 47 -10.83 1.11 -3.13
C MET A 47 -10.83 -0.04 -4.16
N ARG A 48 -9.97 -1.05 -3.98
CA ARG A 48 -9.97 -2.25 -4.82
C ARG A 48 -11.27 -3.04 -4.70
N HIS A 49 -11.83 -3.14 -3.48
CA HIS A 49 -13.13 -3.80 -3.28
C HIS A 49 -14.24 -3.14 -4.09
N VAL A 50 -14.27 -1.80 -4.10
CA VAL A 50 -15.25 -1.05 -4.90
C VAL A 50 -15.02 -1.27 -6.40
N ALA A 51 -13.77 -1.25 -6.87
CA ALA A 51 -13.44 -1.51 -8.28
C ALA A 51 -13.87 -2.92 -8.72
N LEU A 52 -13.53 -3.96 -7.94
CA LEU A 52 -13.90 -5.34 -8.22
C LEU A 52 -15.43 -5.55 -8.17
N SER A 53 -16.12 -4.92 -7.21
CA SER A 53 -17.59 -4.97 -7.13
C SER A 53 -18.24 -4.34 -8.38
N ASN A 54 -17.70 -3.22 -8.86
CA ASN A 54 -18.14 -2.59 -10.09
C ASN A 54 -17.87 -3.48 -11.32
N ASN A 55 -16.72 -4.16 -11.37
CA ASN A 55 -16.40 -5.10 -12.45
C ASN A 55 -17.43 -6.25 -12.48
N VAL A 56 -17.70 -6.88 -11.33
CA VAL A 56 -18.69 -7.97 -11.21
C VAL A 56 -20.07 -7.49 -11.67
N SER A 57 -20.50 -6.32 -11.20
CA SER A 57 -21.83 -5.78 -11.55
C SER A 57 -21.95 -5.45 -13.04
N ASN A 58 -20.85 -5.11 -13.72
CA ASN A 58 -20.81 -4.76 -15.13
C ASN A 58 -20.23 -5.88 -16.02
N ALA A 59 -20.12 -7.10 -15.52
CA ALA A 59 -19.60 -8.23 -16.29
C ALA A 59 -20.42 -8.54 -17.55
N THR A 60 -21.70 -8.16 -17.58
CA THR A 60 -22.59 -8.34 -18.75
C THR A 60 -22.77 -7.07 -19.59
N THR A 61 -22.21 -5.93 -19.17
CA THR A 61 -22.36 -4.64 -19.87
C THR A 61 -21.45 -4.59 -21.10
N PRO A 62 -21.97 -4.42 -22.32
CA PRO A 62 -21.14 -4.34 -23.52
C PRO A 62 -20.18 -3.16 -23.46
N GLY A 63 -18.93 -3.39 -23.89
CA GLY A 63 -17.89 -2.35 -23.97
C GLY A 63 -17.31 -1.91 -22.62
N TYR A 64 -17.75 -2.49 -21.50
CA TYR A 64 -17.19 -2.16 -20.19
C TYR A 64 -15.72 -2.58 -20.10
N LYS A 65 -14.90 -1.78 -19.43
CA LYS A 65 -13.48 -2.05 -19.19
C LYS A 65 -13.20 -2.26 -17.72
N ARG A 66 -12.49 -3.34 -17.42
CA ARG A 66 -12.06 -3.74 -16.09
C ARG A 66 -11.30 -2.62 -15.40
N GLN A 67 -11.60 -2.40 -14.13
CA GLN A 67 -10.89 -1.45 -13.26
C GLN A 67 -10.15 -2.22 -12.18
N ASP A 68 -8.96 -1.73 -11.82
CA ASP A 68 -8.18 -2.27 -10.69
C ASP A 68 -7.41 -1.13 -10.01
N VAL A 69 -6.78 -1.43 -8.86
CA VAL A 69 -6.06 -0.45 -8.05
C VAL A 69 -4.60 -0.87 -7.90
N ALA A 70 -3.69 0.00 -8.31
CA ALA A 70 -2.25 -0.18 -8.14
C ALA A 70 -1.79 0.45 -6.83
N PHE A 71 -1.57 -0.35 -5.81
CA PHE A 71 -1.01 0.08 -4.52
C PHE A 71 0.16 -0.79 -4.08
N GLU A 72 0.01 -2.11 -4.15
CA GLU A 72 1.00 -3.06 -3.62
C GLU A 72 2.36 -2.96 -4.33
N SER A 73 2.35 -2.68 -5.64
CA SER A 73 3.57 -2.47 -6.42
C SER A 73 4.29 -1.19 -6.01
N GLU A 74 3.55 -0.11 -5.76
CA GLU A 74 4.11 1.16 -5.32
C GLU A 74 4.64 1.08 -3.88
N LEU A 75 3.89 0.43 -2.99
CA LEU A 75 4.35 0.16 -1.62
C LEU A 75 5.63 -0.70 -1.63
N ARG A 76 5.68 -1.74 -2.45
CA ARG A 76 6.88 -2.60 -2.58
C ARG A 76 8.09 -1.82 -3.09
N LYS A 77 7.92 -0.94 -4.07
CA LYS A 77 8.99 -0.05 -4.54
C LYS A 77 9.46 0.89 -3.43
N ALA A 78 8.53 1.50 -2.71
CA ALA A 78 8.86 2.40 -1.61
C ALA A 78 9.62 1.69 -0.48
N LEU A 79 9.23 0.47 -0.11
CA LEU A 79 9.92 -0.33 0.90
C LEU A 79 11.25 -0.92 0.40
N GLY A 80 11.35 -1.22 -0.89
CA GLY A 80 12.51 -1.89 -1.49
C GLY A 80 13.63 -0.98 -1.93
N SER A 81 13.48 0.33 -1.85
CA SER A 81 14.45 1.29 -2.42
C SER A 81 15.81 1.31 -1.69
N CYS A 82 15.90 0.88 -0.43
CA CYS A 82 17.16 0.77 0.33
C CYS A 82 17.30 -0.63 0.94
N LYS A 83 18.31 -1.39 0.51
CA LYS A 83 18.52 -2.78 0.95
C LYS A 83 19.07 -2.91 2.38
N HIS A 84 19.76 -1.89 2.88
CA HIS A 84 20.50 -1.93 4.15
C HIS A 84 19.84 -1.15 5.30
N GLU A 85 18.62 -0.63 5.11
CA GLU A 85 17.86 0.02 6.18
C GLU A 85 17.09 -0.98 7.03
N SER A 86 16.92 -0.65 8.33
CA SER A 86 16.02 -1.39 9.20
C SER A 86 14.57 -1.26 8.73
N MET A 87 13.70 -2.20 9.14
CA MET A 87 12.27 -2.12 8.78
C MET A 87 11.61 -0.86 9.32
N ASP A 88 11.98 -0.44 10.54
CA ASP A 88 11.44 0.77 11.16
C ASP A 88 11.79 2.04 10.35
N ALA A 89 13.03 2.16 9.89
CA ALA A 89 13.45 3.27 9.03
C ALA A 89 12.70 3.28 7.69
N LYS A 90 12.47 2.09 7.09
CA LYS A 90 11.69 1.95 5.86
C LYS A 90 10.23 2.38 6.05
N VAL A 91 9.60 1.97 7.15
CA VAL A 91 8.22 2.32 7.48
C VAL A 91 8.08 3.82 7.74
N ALA A 92 8.99 4.42 8.53
CA ALA A 92 9.02 5.86 8.78
C ALA A 92 9.17 6.67 7.47
N ARG A 93 9.96 6.16 6.52
CA ARG A 93 10.10 6.77 5.20
C ARG A 93 8.83 6.66 4.36
N VAL A 94 8.20 5.49 4.33
CA VAL A 94 6.94 5.25 3.59
C VAL A 94 5.80 6.12 4.12
N LYS A 95 5.78 6.41 5.42
CA LYS A 95 4.84 7.37 6.00
C LYS A 95 4.96 8.75 5.33
N ASN A 96 6.20 9.22 5.10
CA ASN A 96 6.48 10.53 4.53
C ASN A 96 6.36 10.56 3.00
N VAL A 97 6.48 9.40 2.33
CA VAL A 97 6.22 9.27 0.90
C VAL A 97 4.72 9.17 0.67
N SER A 98 4.20 9.99 -0.22
CA SER A 98 2.78 9.95 -0.60
C SER A 98 2.47 8.73 -1.47
N VAL A 99 2.58 7.52 -0.89
CA VAL A 99 2.08 6.31 -1.54
C VAL A 99 0.56 6.37 -1.48
N ARG A 100 -0.06 6.65 -2.62
CA ARG A 100 -1.52 6.72 -2.76
C ARG A 100 -2.00 5.60 -3.66
N PRO A 101 -3.13 4.96 -3.32
CA PRO A 101 -3.76 4.02 -4.23
C PRO A 101 -4.23 4.77 -5.50
N VAL A 102 -3.93 4.20 -6.66
CA VAL A 102 -4.34 4.75 -7.95
C VAL A 102 -5.21 3.72 -8.65
N ALA A 103 -6.46 4.09 -8.91
CA ALA A 103 -7.34 3.29 -9.75
C ALA A 103 -6.93 3.47 -11.22
N TYR A 104 -6.86 2.39 -11.95
CA TYR A 104 -6.59 2.40 -13.38
C TYR A 104 -7.57 1.50 -14.13
N THR A 105 -7.82 1.83 -15.39
CA THR A 105 -8.64 1.03 -16.28
C THR A 105 -7.74 0.15 -17.13
N ASP A 106 -8.05 -1.13 -17.19
CA ASP A 106 -7.34 -2.10 -18.02
C ASP A 106 -7.92 -2.05 -19.45
N TYR A 107 -7.08 -1.60 -20.39
CA TYR A 107 -7.42 -1.56 -21.81
C TYR A 107 -6.89 -2.77 -22.58
N SER A 108 -6.49 -3.84 -21.89
CA SER A 108 -6.01 -5.05 -22.58
C SER A 108 -7.06 -5.55 -23.59
N THR A 109 -6.58 -6.00 -24.74
CA THR A 109 -7.42 -6.49 -25.84
C THR A 109 -7.85 -7.95 -25.68
N LEU A 110 -7.46 -8.60 -24.57
CA LEU A 110 -7.86 -9.96 -24.24
C LEU A 110 -9.35 -9.99 -23.86
N SER A 111 -10.19 -9.80 -24.84
CA SER A 111 -11.62 -9.94 -24.68
C SER A 111 -12.03 -11.32 -25.18
N TYR A 112 -12.54 -12.15 -24.29
CA TYR A 112 -13.20 -13.41 -24.66
C TYR A 112 -14.54 -13.18 -25.37
N ARG A 113 -15.03 -11.95 -25.32
CA ARG A 113 -16.36 -11.58 -25.78
C ARG A 113 -16.28 -10.64 -26.97
N LEU A 114 -17.14 -10.87 -27.92
CA LEU A 114 -17.29 -10.02 -29.12
C LEU A 114 -17.82 -8.61 -28.79
N ASP A 115 -18.38 -8.43 -27.60
CA ASP A 115 -18.93 -7.14 -27.11
C ASP A 115 -17.86 -6.17 -26.60
N GLY A 116 -16.58 -6.57 -26.61
CA GLY A 116 -15.47 -5.71 -26.17
C GLY A 116 -15.32 -5.55 -24.65
N ASN A 117 -16.12 -6.27 -23.86
CA ASN A 117 -15.95 -6.34 -22.41
C ASN A 117 -14.76 -7.26 -22.08
N ASN A 118 -13.85 -6.82 -21.19
CA ASN A 118 -12.68 -7.58 -20.76
C ASN A 118 -12.78 -8.07 -19.30
N VAL A 119 -13.96 -8.00 -18.69
CA VAL A 119 -14.23 -8.53 -17.34
C VAL A 119 -14.52 -10.03 -17.44
N ASP A 120 -13.81 -10.82 -16.66
CA ASP A 120 -14.03 -12.25 -16.52
C ASP A 120 -14.98 -12.52 -15.33
N PRO A 121 -16.21 -13.01 -15.57
CA PRO A 121 -17.17 -13.22 -14.51
C PRO A 121 -16.80 -14.33 -13.52
N ASP A 122 -15.87 -15.22 -13.88
CA ASP A 122 -15.45 -16.32 -13.02
C ASP A 122 -14.29 -15.92 -12.11
N SER A 123 -13.36 -15.10 -12.60
CA SER A 123 -12.18 -14.69 -11.85
C SER A 123 -12.45 -13.48 -10.91
N GLU A 124 -13.28 -12.52 -11.30
CA GLU A 124 -13.52 -11.32 -10.51
C GLU A 124 -14.15 -11.61 -9.11
N PRO A 125 -15.13 -12.52 -8.95
CA PRO A 125 -15.65 -12.87 -7.62
C PRO A 125 -14.61 -13.54 -6.72
N VAL A 126 -13.67 -14.29 -7.28
CA VAL A 126 -12.57 -14.89 -6.54
C VAL A 126 -11.64 -13.78 -6.02
N MET A 127 -11.23 -12.85 -6.89
CA MET A 127 -10.40 -11.68 -6.50
C MET A 127 -11.10 -10.81 -5.46
N LEU A 128 -12.42 -10.65 -5.55
CA LEU A 128 -13.23 -9.93 -4.57
C LEU A 128 -13.16 -10.59 -3.20
N SER A 129 -13.29 -11.91 -3.15
CA SER A 129 -13.19 -12.69 -1.92
C SER A 129 -11.80 -12.65 -1.31
N GLU A 130 -10.75 -12.78 -2.13
CA GLU A 130 -9.35 -12.64 -1.70
C GLU A 130 -9.08 -11.24 -1.11
N ASN A 131 -9.54 -10.20 -1.79
CA ASN A 131 -9.38 -8.83 -1.34
C ASN A 131 -10.13 -8.57 -0.02
N TYR A 132 -11.31 -9.17 0.16
CA TYR A 132 -12.07 -9.08 1.40
C TYR A 132 -11.30 -9.72 2.58
N LEU A 133 -10.69 -10.89 2.37
CA LEU A 133 -9.85 -11.54 3.39
C LEU A 133 -8.61 -10.71 3.73
N LYS A 134 -7.98 -10.09 2.72
CA LYS A 134 -6.87 -9.13 2.96
C LYS A 134 -7.31 -7.96 3.82
N TYR A 135 -8.45 -7.36 3.50
CA TYR A 135 -9.00 -6.24 4.26
C TYR A 135 -9.26 -6.63 5.72
N GLN A 136 -9.89 -7.79 5.96
CA GLN A 136 -10.12 -8.29 7.32
C GLN A 136 -8.81 -8.50 8.07
N GLY A 137 -7.77 -9.06 7.41
CA GLY A 137 -6.46 -9.24 7.99
C GLY A 137 -5.79 -7.90 8.38
N LEU A 138 -5.90 -6.88 7.53
CA LEU A 138 -5.39 -5.54 7.81
C LEU A 138 -6.11 -4.90 9.01
N MET A 139 -7.44 -5.01 9.08
CA MET A 139 -8.23 -4.51 10.22
C MET A 139 -7.88 -5.23 11.52
N ALA A 140 -7.66 -6.56 11.46
CA ALA A 140 -7.20 -7.31 12.63
C ALA A 140 -5.79 -6.88 13.07
N ALA A 141 -4.88 -6.62 12.15
CA ALA A 141 -3.54 -6.12 12.46
C ALA A 141 -3.60 -4.74 13.13
N ILE A 142 -4.39 -3.81 12.61
CA ILE A 142 -4.60 -2.48 13.21
C ILE A 142 -5.16 -2.61 14.64
N ASN A 143 -6.17 -3.46 14.83
CA ASN A 143 -6.76 -3.70 16.16
C ASN A 143 -5.73 -4.27 17.14
N ASN A 144 -4.87 -5.18 16.70
CA ASN A 144 -3.80 -5.74 17.54
C ASN A 144 -2.81 -4.65 17.98
N GLU A 145 -2.43 -3.74 17.09
CA GLU A 145 -1.54 -2.61 17.45
C GLU A 145 -2.18 -1.72 18.52
N PHE A 146 -3.48 -1.40 18.39
CA PHE A 146 -4.19 -0.64 19.42
C PHE A 146 -4.31 -1.41 20.75
N GLN A 147 -4.53 -2.72 20.73
CA GLN A 147 -4.55 -3.53 21.94
C GLN A 147 -3.18 -3.55 22.63
N ASN A 148 -2.10 -3.67 21.87
CA ASN A 148 -0.73 -3.59 22.39
C ASN A 148 -0.48 -2.24 23.09
N LEU A 149 -0.93 -1.13 22.48
CA LEU A 149 -0.87 0.19 23.11
C LEU A 149 -1.66 0.26 24.42
N GLN A 150 -2.85 -0.31 24.48
CA GLN A 150 -3.67 -0.32 25.69
C GLN A 150 -3.01 -1.10 26.83
N VAL A 151 -2.29 -2.19 26.54
CA VAL A 151 -1.56 -2.97 27.54
C VAL A 151 -0.41 -2.16 28.14
N VAL A 152 0.28 -1.35 27.34
CA VAL A 152 1.40 -0.52 27.80
C VAL A 152 0.94 0.69 28.63
N LEU A 153 -0.29 1.18 28.38
CA LEU A 153 -0.85 2.34 29.07
C LEU A 153 -1.57 2.01 30.39
N LYS A 154 -1.71 0.74 30.74
CA LYS A 154 -2.22 0.27 32.04
C LYS A 154 -1.09 0.10 33.05
#